data_cb9536987c4eadd7aee840d3393c634d
#
_entry.id   cb9536987c4eadd7aee840d3393c634d
#
_cell.length_a   1.000
_cell.length_b   1.000
_cell.length_c   1.000
_cell.angle_alpha   90.00
_cell.angle_beta   90.00
_cell.angle_gamma   90.00
#
_symmetry.space_group_name_H-M   'P 1'
#
loop_
_entity.id
_entity.type
_entity.pdbx_description
1 polymer ?
#
loop_
_entity_poly.entity_id
_entity_poly.type
_entity_poly.pdbx_seq_one_letter_code
_entity_poly.pdbx_strand_id
1 'polypeptide(L)'
;FAAQLAFGLAGRGKEVGLLDVDICGPSVPTMCGDAEAEVHKSNSGWSPVYVEENLAVMSIGFMLPNRDDAVIWRGPRKNGLIKQFLADTEWGELDYLIVDAPPGTSDEHLSVVQYLKEAGVDGALVVTTPQEVAVADVRKELNFCKKTGIKVLGVVENMSGLRVPMREMSFMNEDTGA
;
A
#
# COMPACT_ATOMS: atom_id res chain seq x y z
N PHE A 1 -1.73 -3.11 5.69
CA PHE A 1 -2.37 -4.31 5.13
C PHE A 1 -1.64 -4.78 3.88
N ALA A 2 -1.41 -3.90 2.89
CA ALA A 2 -0.77 -4.27 1.62
C ALA A 2 0.58 -4.97 1.81
N ALA A 3 1.47 -4.42 2.63
CA ALA A 3 2.76 -5.04 2.93
C ALA A 3 2.59 -6.44 3.52
N GLN A 4 1.70 -6.63 4.50
CA GLN A 4 1.47 -7.95 5.10
C GLN A 4 0.86 -8.96 4.12
N LEU A 5 0.01 -8.50 3.20
CA LEU A 5 -0.52 -9.34 2.13
C LEU A 5 0.61 -9.78 1.19
N ALA A 6 1.51 -8.86 0.84
CA ALA A 6 2.68 -9.14 0.00
C ALA A 6 3.60 -10.19 0.65
N PHE A 7 3.99 -10.00 1.90
CA PHE A 7 4.76 -10.99 2.66
C PHE A 7 4.04 -12.32 2.80
N GLY A 8 2.71 -12.30 3.02
CA GLY A 8 1.91 -13.52 3.14
C GLY A 8 1.84 -14.33 1.85
N LEU A 9 1.87 -13.69 0.69
CA LEU A 9 1.94 -14.34 -0.62
C LEU A 9 3.36 -14.84 -0.93
N ALA A 10 4.38 -14.02 -0.67
CA ALA A 10 5.78 -14.42 -0.81
C ALA A 10 6.12 -15.63 0.06
N GLY A 11 5.67 -15.65 1.33
CA GLY A 11 5.81 -16.80 2.23
C GLY A 11 5.09 -18.07 1.77
N ARG A 12 4.24 -17.98 0.75
CA ARG A 12 3.62 -19.12 0.05
C ARG A 12 4.33 -19.48 -1.26
N GLY A 13 5.50 -18.95 -1.49
CA GLY A 13 6.32 -19.21 -2.66
C GLY A 13 5.81 -18.53 -3.93
N LYS A 14 5.13 -17.38 -3.81
CA LYS A 14 4.68 -16.58 -4.94
C LYS A 14 5.67 -15.46 -5.24
N GLU A 15 5.87 -15.17 -6.51
CA GLU A 15 6.63 -14.01 -6.97
C GLU A 15 5.75 -12.76 -6.85
N VAL A 16 6.13 -11.82 -5.98
CA VAL A 16 5.27 -10.69 -5.60
C VAL A 16 5.98 -9.35 -5.79
N GLY A 17 5.30 -8.43 -6.45
CA GLY A 17 5.64 -7.02 -6.47
C GLY A 17 4.74 -6.23 -5.50
N LEU A 18 5.31 -5.31 -4.75
CA LEU A 18 4.59 -4.33 -3.94
C LEU A 18 4.94 -2.93 -4.40
N LEU A 19 3.96 -2.22 -4.94
CA LEU A 19 4.10 -0.85 -5.41
C LEU A 19 3.36 0.12 -4.48
N ASP A 20 4.11 1.01 -3.85
CA ASP A 20 3.58 2.09 -3.04
C ASP A 20 3.41 3.36 -3.91
N VAL A 21 2.18 3.79 -4.07
CA VAL A 21 1.83 4.99 -4.84
C VAL A 21 1.35 6.15 -3.96
N ASP A 22 1.46 6.05 -2.64
CA ASP A 22 1.24 7.16 -1.72
C ASP A 22 2.47 8.06 -1.66
N ILE A 23 2.47 9.07 -2.52
CA ILE A 23 3.58 10.03 -2.63
C ILE A 23 3.66 10.96 -1.42
N CYS A 24 2.56 11.14 -0.70
CA CYS A 24 2.49 12.09 0.41
C CYS A 24 2.98 11.51 1.74
N GLY A 25 2.88 10.20 1.92
CA GLY A 25 3.25 9.51 3.15
C GLY A 25 3.74 8.08 2.90
N PRO A 26 4.83 7.89 2.14
CA PRO A 26 5.28 6.55 1.76
C PRO A 26 5.72 5.78 3.01
N SER A 27 4.92 4.82 3.43
CA SER A 27 5.16 4.02 4.65
C SER A 27 5.71 2.62 4.37
N VAL A 28 5.59 2.14 3.14
CA VAL A 28 5.97 0.79 2.75
C VAL A 28 7.46 0.48 3.00
N PRO A 29 8.44 1.36 2.69
CA PRO A 29 9.84 1.11 2.99
C PRO A 29 10.10 0.82 4.48
N THR A 30 9.49 1.61 5.35
CA THR A 30 9.58 1.41 6.81
C THR A 30 8.94 0.11 7.25
N MET A 31 7.79 -0.24 6.69
CA MET A 31 7.07 -1.47 7.01
C MET A 31 7.80 -2.73 6.54
N CYS A 32 8.56 -2.62 5.45
CA CYS A 32 9.37 -3.71 4.93
C CYS A 32 10.73 -3.86 5.64
N GLY A 33 11.09 -2.93 6.53
CA GLY A 33 12.35 -2.96 7.27
C GLY A 33 13.58 -2.52 6.46
N ASP A 34 13.39 -2.07 5.23
CA ASP A 34 14.46 -1.69 4.30
C ASP A 34 14.34 -0.21 3.88
N ALA A 35 14.14 0.60 4.87
CA ALA A 35 13.85 2.00 4.67
C ALA A 35 15.04 2.85 4.18
N GLU A 36 16.28 2.32 4.22
CA GLU A 36 17.49 2.98 3.73
C GLU A 36 17.92 2.49 2.34
N ALA A 37 17.17 1.55 1.77
CA ALA A 37 17.45 1.07 0.42
C ALA A 37 17.27 2.19 -0.62
N GLU A 38 18.09 2.15 -1.63
CA GLU A 38 18.03 3.08 -2.76
C GLU A 38 17.58 2.34 -4.03
N VAL A 39 16.69 2.96 -4.78
CA VAL A 39 16.31 2.48 -6.10
C VAL A 39 17.23 3.09 -7.16
N HIS A 40 17.64 2.26 -8.11
CA HIS A 40 18.50 2.69 -9.20
C HIS A 40 17.71 2.70 -10.52
N LYS A 41 17.98 3.72 -11.32
CA LYS A 41 17.45 3.80 -12.67
C LYS A 41 18.52 3.39 -13.67
N SER A 42 18.23 2.35 -14.44
CA SER A 42 19.05 1.89 -15.56
C SER A 42 18.50 2.43 -16.89
N ASN A 43 19.16 2.08 -18.00
CA ASN A 43 18.63 2.37 -19.34
C ASN A 43 17.38 1.55 -19.68
N SER A 44 17.17 0.44 -18.98
CA SER A 44 16.01 -0.46 -19.15
C SER A 44 14.84 -0.12 -18.25
N GLY A 45 15.05 0.61 -17.16
CA GLY A 45 13.97 0.99 -16.23
C GLY A 45 14.44 1.19 -14.80
N TRP A 46 13.50 1.14 -13.87
CA TRP A 46 13.74 1.21 -12.43
C TRP A 46 13.93 -0.20 -11.87
N SER A 47 15.01 -0.42 -11.14
CA SER A 47 15.22 -1.67 -10.41
C SER A 47 14.51 -1.60 -9.06
N PRO A 48 13.54 -2.49 -8.77
CA PRO A 48 12.89 -2.52 -7.46
C PRO A 48 13.86 -3.02 -6.39
N VAL A 49 13.54 -2.75 -5.13
CA VAL A 49 14.26 -3.28 -3.97
C VAL A 49 13.70 -4.66 -3.63
N TYR A 50 14.57 -5.66 -3.53
CA TYR A 50 14.18 -6.99 -3.09
C TYR A 50 14.33 -7.09 -1.57
N VAL A 51 13.22 -7.19 -0.85
CA VAL A 51 13.18 -7.37 0.62
C VAL A 51 13.17 -8.84 1.02
N GLU A 52 12.78 -9.72 0.10
CA GLU A 52 12.91 -11.18 0.15
C GLU A 52 13.30 -11.65 -1.25
N GLU A 53 13.73 -12.89 -1.40
CA GLU A 53 14.15 -13.44 -2.70
C GLU A 53 13.06 -13.33 -3.78
N ASN A 54 11.79 -13.41 -3.36
CA ASN A 54 10.60 -13.40 -4.20
C ASN A 54 9.62 -12.25 -3.87
N LEU A 55 10.11 -11.20 -3.19
CA LEU A 55 9.33 -9.99 -2.90
C LEU A 55 10.09 -8.73 -3.30
N ALA A 56 9.67 -8.14 -4.40
CA ALA A 56 10.18 -6.87 -4.92
C ALA A 56 9.30 -5.71 -4.48
N VAL A 57 9.91 -4.62 -4.04
CA VAL A 57 9.22 -3.42 -3.55
C VAL A 57 9.66 -2.19 -4.32
N MET A 58 8.70 -1.37 -4.71
CA MET A 58 8.93 -0.06 -5.31
C MET A 58 8.12 0.99 -4.57
N SER A 59 8.77 2.03 -4.11
CA SER A 59 8.14 3.17 -3.42
C SER A 59 8.89 4.45 -3.74
N ILE A 60 8.16 5.56 -3.78
CA ILE A 60 8.77 6.90 -3.85
C ILE A 60 9.64 7.17 -2.61
N GLY A 61 9.34 6.52 -1.49
CA GLY A 61 10.11 6.65 -0.26
C GLY A 61 11.59 6.32 -0.41
N PHE A 62 11.94 5.41 -1.32
CA PHE A 62 13.32 5.08 -1.63
C PHE A 62 14.08 6.16 -2.42
N MET A 63 13.37 7.16 -2.94
CA MET A 63 13.95 8.25 -3.73
C MET A 63 14.10 9.55 -2.92
N LEU A 64 13.64 9.55 -1.68
CA LEU A 64 13.68 10.73 -0.82
C LEU A 64 15.03 10.80 -0.10
N PRO A 65 15.79 11.90 -0.26
CA PRO A 65 17.08 12.05 0.42
C PRO A 65 16.94 12.17 1.93
N ASN A 66 15.75 12.54 2.41
CA ASN A 66 15.42 12.66 3.82
C ASN A 66 13.97 12.28 4.05
N ARG A 67 13.68 11.39 5.01
CA ARG A 67 12.31 10.91 5.30
C ARG A 67 11.40 11.98 5.87
N ASP A 68 11.99 12.93 6.56
CA ASP A 68 11.27 14.05 7.19
C ASP A 68 11.04 15.21 6.22
N ASP A 69 11.55 15.12 4.99
CA ASP A 69 11.32 16.13 3.99
C ASP A 69 9.90 16.03 3.44
N ALA A 70 9.13 17.08 3.66
CA ALA A 70 7.83 17.24 3.01
C ALA A 70 8.04 17.44 1.50
N VAL A 71 7.79 16.42 0.72
CA VAL A 71 7.92 16.51 -0.73
C VAL A 71 6.73 17.27 -1.30
N ILE A 72 6.98 18.53 -1.66
CA ILE A 72 5.99 19.35 -2.36
C ILE A 72 6.04 19.03 -3.86
N TRP A 73 5.42 17.95 -4.26
CA TRP A 73 5.26 17.62 -5.68
C TRP A 73 3.96 18.22 -6.22
N ARG A 74 4.03 18.92 -7.33
CA ARG A 74 2.83 19.39 -8.03
C ARG A 74 2.19 18.22 -8.78
N GLY A 75 0.84 18.21 -8.86
CA GLY A 75 0.06 17.10 -9.41
C GLY A 75 0.57 16.46 -10.71
N PRO A 76 0.93 17.22 -11.78
CA PRO A 76 1.44 16.63 -13.01
C PRO A 76 2.72 15.80 -12.84
N ARG A 77 3.59 16.20 -11.90
CA ARG A 77 4.85 15.51 -11.62
C ARG A 77 4.62 14.21 -10.86
N LYS A 78 3.66 14.21 -9.92
CA LYS A 78 3.22 13.00 -9.20
C LYS A 78 2.66 11.96 -10.16
N ASN A 79 1.73 12.35 -11.02
CA ASN A 79 1.11 11.46 -11.99
C ASN A 79 2.13 10.88 -12.98
N GLY A 80 3.09 11.68 -13.42
CA GLY A 80 4.18 11.22 -14.29
C GLY A 80 5.04 10.16 -13.63
N LEU A 81 5.32 10.30 -12.35
CA LEU A 81 6.13 9.34 -11.60
C LEU A 81 5.39 8.02 -11.34
N ILE A 82 4.11 8.10 -10.95
CA ILE A 82 3.28 6.89 -10.79
C ILE A 82 3.22 6.10 -12.11
N LYS A 83 3.04 6.81 -13.23
CA LYS A 83 3.07 6.17 -14.53
C LYS A 83 4.41 5.48 -14.81
N GLN A 84 5.52 6.14 -14.50
CA GLN A 84 6.85 5.55 -14.68
C GLN A 84 7.04 4.31 -13.80
N PHE A 85 6.61 4.33 -12.55
CA PHE A 85 6.71 3.18 -11.66
C PHE A 85 5.88 1.98 -12.14
N LEU A 86 4.72 2.23 -12.70
CA LEU A 86 3.88 1.17 -13.25
C LEU A 86 4.42 0.62 -14.57
N ALA A 87 4.97 1.49 -15.43
CA ALA A 87 5.38 1.13 -16.78
C ALA A 87 6.86 0.74 -16.90
N ASP A 88 7.73 1.41 -16.13
CA ASP A 88 9.18 1.36 -16.32
C ASP A 88 9.90 0.60 -15.19
N THR A 89 9.19 -0.01 -14.23
CA THR A 89 9.82 -0.85 -13.20
C THR A 89 10.06 -2.25 -13.74
N GLU A 90 11.29 -2.73 -13.59
CA GLU A 90 11.72 -4.06 -14.01
C GLU A 90 11.30 -5.12 -12.97
N TRP A 91 10.01 -5.44 -12.93
CA TRP A 91 9.48 -6.40 -11.97
C TRP A 91 9.92 -7.85 -12.20
N GLY A 92 10.37 -8.18 -13.42
CA GLY A 92 10.55 -9.58 -13.81
C GLY A 92 9.20 -10.30 -13.99
N GLU A 93 9.19 -11.61 -13.78
CA GLU A 93 7.97 -12.42 -13.80
C GLU A 93 7.32 -12.39 -12.42
N LEU A 94 6.08 -11.91 -12.33
CA LEU A 94 5.31 -11.83 -11.09
C LEU A 94 4.06 -12.71 -11.16
N ASP A 95 3.75 -13.38 -10.05
CA ASP A 95 2.42 -13.95 -9.82
C ASP A 95 1.40 -12.86 -9.42
N TYR A 96 1.86 -11.88 -8.62
CA TYR A 96 1.01 -10.80 -8.09
C TYR A 96 1.75 -9.46 -8.06
N LEU A 97 1.08 -8.41 -8.50
CA LEU A 97 1.45 -7.03 -8.24
C LEU A 97 0.41 -6.40 -7.31
N ILE A 98 0.83 -6.05 -6.10
CA ILE A 98 0.00 -5.38 -5.10
C ILE A 98 0.31 -3.90 -5.19
N VAL A 99 -0.72 -3.08 -5.39
CA VAL A 99 -0.61 -1.63 -5.42
C VAL A 99 -1.22 -1.06 -4.15
N ASP A 100 -0.38 -0.44 -3.33
CA ASP A 100 -0.81 0.28 -2.11
C ASP A 100 -1.18 1.70 -2.49
N ALA A 101 -2.49 1.95 -2.55
CA ALA A 101 -3.05 3.21 -2.99
C ALA A 101 -3.17 4.21 -1.81
N PRO A 102 -3.01 5.52 -2.05
CA PRO A 102 -3.19 6.52 -1.02
C PRO A 102 -4.63 6.53 -0.49
N PRO A 103 -4.89 7.06 0.71
CA PRO A 103 -6.25 7.18 1.23
C PRO A 103 -7.07 8.24 0.48
N GLY A 104 -8.38 8.04 0.39
CA GLY A 104 -9.32 9.01 -0.16
C GLY A 104 -9.65 8.79 -1.65
N THR A 105 -10.36 9.74 -2.25
CA THR A 105 -10.85 9.70 -3.64
C THR A 105 -10.42 10.93 -4.43
N SER A 106 -9.15 11.31 -4.32
CA SER A 106 -8.57 12.50 -4.98
C SER A 106 -8.28 12.26 -6.46
N ASP A 107 -7.88 13.32 -7.18
CA ASP A 107 -7.44 13.23 -8.58
C ASP A 107 -6.25 12.28 -8.78
N GLU A 108 -5.45 12.07 -7.74
CA GLU A 108 -4.34 11.11 -7.74
C GLU A 108 -4.86 9.68 -7.91
N HIS A 109 -5.94 9.32 -7.20
CA HIS A 109 -6.61 8.02 -7.36
C HIS A 109 -7.15 7.81 -8.78
N LEU A 110 -7.74 8.84 -9.37
CA LEU A 110 -8.23 8.74 -10.75
C LEU A 110 -7.10 8.41 -11.73
N SER A 111 -5.94 9.04 -11.54
CA SER A 111 -4.77 8.79 -12.38
C SER A 111 -4.23 7.37 -12.19
N VAL A 112 -4.08 6.92 -10.94
CA VAL A 112 -3.68 5.54 -10.62
C VAL A 112 -4.63 4.53 -11.25
N VAL A 113 -5.93 4.73 -11.05
CA VAL A 113 -6.97 3.85 -11.60
C VAL A 113 -6.94 3.78 -13.14
N GLN A 114 -6.71 4.90 -13.81
CA GLN A 114 -6.59 4.91 -15.27
C GLN A 114 -5.43 4.03 -15.74
N TYR A 115 -4.25 4.19 -15.13
CA TYR A 115 -3.07 3.39 -15.48
C TYR A 115 -3.27 1.91 -15.14
N LEU A 116 -3.84 1.59 -13.98
CA LEU A 116 -4.12 0.21 -13.60
C LEU A 116 -5.13 -0.48 -14.52
N LYS A 117 -6.12 0.27 -15.02
CA LYS A 117 -7.08 -0.27 -16.00
C LYS A 117 -6.42 -0.60 -17.33
N GLU A 118 -5.51 0.24 -17.79
CA GLU A 118 -4.74 -0.03 -19.00
C GLU A 118 -3.83 -1.25 -18.82
N ALA A 119 -3.32 -1.47 -17.62
CA ALA A 119 -2.50 -2.62 -17.25
C ALA A 119 -3.29 -3.91 -16.99
N GLY A 120 -4.64 -3.85 -16.86
CA GLY A 120 -5.48 -5.03 -16.66
C GLY A 120 -5.63 -5.43 -15.20
N VAL A 121 -5.99 -4.51 -14.29
CA VAL A 121 -6.20 -4.80 -12.87
C VAL A 121 -7.32 -5.82 -12.63
N ASP A 122 -7.05 -6.84 -11.80
CA ASP A 122 -8.03 -7.88 -11.43
C ASP A 122 -9.13 -7.34 -10.51
N GLY A 123 -8.80 -6.38 -9.64
CA GLY A 123 -9.75 -5.72 -8.77
C GLY A 123 -9.11 -5.06 -7.56
N ALA A 124 -9.95 -4.55 -6.68
CA ALA A 124 -9.55 -3.84 -5.46
C ALA A 124 -10.00 -4.57 -4.20
N LEU A 125 -9.13 -4.61 -3.20
CA LEU A 125 -9.46 -4.92 -1.82
C LEU A 125 -9.64 -3.61 -1.06
N VAL A 126 -10.80 -3.40 -0.47
CA VAL A 126 -11.10 -2.20 0.32
C VAL A 126 -10.88 -2.50 1.78
N VAL A 127 -9.98 -1.75 2.43
CA VAL A 127 -9.62 -1.99 3.83
C VAL A 127 -10.25 -0.92 4.72
N THR A 128 -10.90 -1.34 5.79
CA THR A 128 -11.56 -0.45 6.76
C THR A 128 -11.30 -0.90 8.19
N THR A 129 -11.68 -0.05 9.13
CA THR A 129 -11.88 -0.41 10.55
C THR A 129 -13.37 -0.35 10.88
N PRO A 130 -13.85 -0.92 12.01
CA PRO A 130 -15.27 -0.92 12.37
C PRO A 130 -15.81 0.45 12.81
N GLN A 131 -14.96 1.47 12.88
CA GLN A 131 -15.35 2.81 13.29
C GLN A 131 -16.20 3.50 12.21
N GLU A 132 -17.26 4.19 12.62
CA GLU A 132 -18.19 4.85 11.68
C GLU A 132 -17.51 5.85 10.74
N VAL A 133 -16.50 6.57 11.23
CA VAL A 133 -15.71 7.51 10.42
C VAL A 133 -15.02 6.80 9.27
N ALA A 134 -14.35 5.67 9.54
CA ALA A 134 -13.69 4.87 8.52
C ALA A 134 -14.72 4.26 7.54
N VAL A 135 -15.83 3.75 8.04
CA VAL A 135 -16.91 3.18 7.20
C VAL A 135 -17.51 4.24 6.28
N ALA A 136 -17.65 5.49 6.74
CA ALA A 136 -18.15 6.59 5.93
C ALA A 136 -17.23 6.87 4.73
N ASP A 137 -15.91 6.84 4.92
CA ASP A 137 -14.94 7.02 3.84
C ASP A 137 -14.91 5.81 2.90
N VAL A 138 -14.94 4.60 3.44
CA VAL A 138 -14.99 3.36 2.64
C VAL A 138 -16.24 3.30 1.73
N ARG A 139 -17.36 3.85 2.15
CA ARG A 139 -18.54 3.98 1.25
C ARG A 139 -18.24 4.84 0.03
N LYS A 140 -17.42 5.89 0.17
CA LYS A 140 -16.99 6.72 -0.96
C LYS A 140 -16.05 5.93 -1.86
N GLU A 141 -15.11 5.16 -1.29
CA GLU A 141 -14.20 4.29 -2.03
C GLU A 141 -14.94 3.22 -2.84
N LEU A 142 -15.92 2.55 -2.24
CA LEU A 142 -16.76 1.57 -2.94
C LEU A 142 -17.53 2.19 -4.10
N ASN A 143 -18.06 3.41 -3.89
CA ASN A 143 -18.75 4.15 -4.94
C ASN A 143 -17.77 4.60 -6.04
N PHE A 144 -16.55 4.97 -5.68
CA PHE A 144 -15.48 5.29 -6.61
C PHE A 144 -15.10 4.07 -7.47
N CYS A 145 -14.88 2.89 -6.87
CA CYS A 145 -14.63 1.65 -7.59
C CYS A 145 -15.76 1.34 -8.58
N LYS A 146 -17.03 1.51 -8.14
CA LYS A 146 -18.19 1.31 -8.99
C LYS A 146 -18.22 2.29 -10.19
N LYS A 147 -17.96 3.57 -9.95
CA LYS A 147 -17.94 4.62 -11.00
C LYS A 147 -16.80 4.42 -12.00
N THR A 148 -15.66 4.01 -11.50
CA THR A 148 -14.48 3.75 -12.34
C THR A 148 -14.51 2.36 -12.98
N GLY A 149 -15.44 1.48 -12.60
CA GLY A 149 -15.56 0.12 -13.13
C GLY A 149 -14.45 -0.83 -12.67
N ILE A 150 -13.82 -0.54 -11.52
CA ILE A 150 -12.93 -1.49 -10.85
C ILE A 150 -13.77 -2.49 -10.07
N LYS A 151 -13.50 -3.78 -10.27
CA LYS A 151 -14.15 -4.85 -9.51
C LYS A 151 -13.68 -4.81 -8.06
N VAL A 152 -14.61 -4.77 -7.11
CA VAL A 152 -14.29 -4.97 -5.69
C VAL A 152 -14.22 -6.47 -5.41
N LEU A 153 -13.05 -6.97 -5.03
CA LEU A 153 -12.80 -8.37 -4.70
C LEU A 153 -13.33 -8.70 -3.30
N GLY A 154 -13.29 -7.72 -2.40
CA GLY A 154 -13.77 -7.86 -1.04
C GLY A 154 -13.51 -6.62 -0.19
N VAL A 155 -14.07 -6.65 1.00
CA VAL A 155 -13.82 -5.65 2.05
C VAL A 155 -13.14 -6.35 3.22
N VAL A 156 -12.07 -5.76 3.72
CA VAL A 156 -11.31 -6.28 4.87
C VAL A 156 -11.57 -5.37 6.05
N GLU A 157 -12.19 -5.90 7.10
CA GLU A 157 -12.31 -5.23 8.38
C GLU A 157 -11.05 -5.48 9.20
N ASN A 158 -10.21 -4.48 9.31
CA ASN A 158 -8.97 -4.52 10.05
C ASN A 158 -9.16 -3.90 11.44
N MET A 159 -8.34 -4.28 12.41
CA MET A 159 -8.38 -3.75 13.78
C MET A 159 -9.77 -3.87 14.44
N SER A 160 -10.50 -4.95 14.12
CA SER A 160 -11.87 -5.16 14.57
C SER A 160 -11.98 -5.81 15.95
N GLY A 161 -10.87 -6.14 16.59
CA GLY A 161 -10.84 -6.73 17.91
C GLY A 161 -9.48 -6.63 18.58
N LEU A 162 -9.47 -6.67 19.90
CA LEU A 162 -8.27 -6.75 20.73
C LEU A 162 -8.19 -8.13 21.36
N ARG A 163 -7.09 -8.85 21.10
CA ARG A 163 -6.78 -10.11 21.79
C ARG A 163 -5.65 -9.84 22.78
N VAL A 164 -5.97 -9.96 24.07
CA VAL A 164 -4.99 -9.86 25.15
C VAL A 164 -4.89 -11.22 25.83
N PRO A 165 -3.68 -11.78 26.01
CA PRO A 165 -3.51 -13.01 26.80
C PRO A 165 -4.07 -12.79 28.21
N MET A 166 -4.90 -13.70 28.71
CA MET A 166 -5.53 -13.61 30.05
C MET A 166 -4.50 -13.40 31.17
N ARG A 167 -3.30 -13.95 31.03
CA ARG A 167 -2.18 -13.78 31.97
C ARG A 167 -1.64 -12.34 32.07
N GLU A 168 -1.93 -11.52 31.04
CA GLU A 168 -1.50 -10.12 30.98
C GLU A 168 -2.61 -9.15 31.43
N MET A 169 -3.79 -9.68 31.73
CA MET A 169 -4.92 -8.91 32.23
C MET A 169 -4.80 -8.76 33.75
N SER A 170 -4.53 -7.55 34.21
CA SER A 170 -4.66 -7.18 35.62
C SER A 170 -5.98 -6.42 35.82
N PHE A 171 -6.79 -6.88 36.73
CA PHE A 171 -8.01 -6.18 37.13
C PHE A 171 -7.69 -5.38 38.38
N MET A 172 -7.73 -4.05 38.30
CA MET A 172 -7.74 -3.21 39.51
C MET A 172 -9.10 -3.35 40.17
N ASN A 173 -9.07 -3.72 41.43
CA ASN A 173 -10.28 -3.65 42.26
C ASN A 173 -10.47 -2.19 42.67
N GLU A 174 -11.52 -1.54 42.18
CA GLU A 174 -11.81 -0.13 42.46
C GLU A 174 -12.01 0.13 43.97
N ASP A 175 -12.45 -0.89 44.74
CA ASP A 175 -12.70 -0.76 46.19
C ASP A 175 -11.45 -0.90 47.06
N THR A 176 -10.39 -1.52 46.56
CA THR A 176 -9.19 -1.79 47.37
C THR A 176 -7.93 -1.12 46.84
N GLY A 177 -7.92 -0.61 45.63
CA GLY A 177 -6.76 0.02 44.99
C GLY A 177 -5.57 -0.93 44.76
N ALA A 178 -5.77 -2.25 44.83
CA ALA A 178 -4.77 -3.29 44.68
C ALA A 178 -5.04 -4.13 43.42
#